data_e65f6fd0268cae56ca4ddf695762994d
#
_entry.id   e65f6fd0268cae56ca4ddf695762994d
#
_cell.length_a   1.000
_cell.length_b   1.000
_cell.length_c   1.000
_cell.angle_alpha   90.00
_cell.angle_beta   90.00
_cell.angle_gamma   90.00
#
_symmetry.space_group_name_H-M   'P 1'
#
loop_
_entity.id
_entity.type
_entity.pdbx_description
1 polymer ?
#
loop_
_entity_poly.entity_id
_entity_poly.type
_entity_poly.pdbx_seq_one_letter_code
_entity_poly.pdbx_strand_id
1 'polypeptide(L)'
;MRLNLSSQIVLNKVPVEFYKPKTTVEYSEISRMEKIHTDIFASMAEGASHVADKIEAGIKAAQQEGKFYVMALGSGSSLYSVYDELVRRYNEKTLSFRNVVVFNAYEYYPLQKDSSLRTINQLKDRFLNHVDVAEQNIFTLDGFVAQDAVQDSCRLYEQRIKTFGGLDVALLGVGRSGNIAANEPGSGIQSMTRIILIGNTSREEMENSEQTKETIPPCSLTMGIATLLSAKSIYLTAWGEEKAEIMQKVVENSITDTLPASFLQTHPNAHVVIDLGAAHHLTRIEHPWLVTSCQWSDKLVRSALVWLCQKLGKPILKLTNKDYNENGLSELLALYGSAYNANIKIFNDLQHTITGWPGGKPNADDTYRPERATPFPKKVIVFSPHPDDDVISMGGTIRRLVQQNHDV
;
A
#
# COMPACT_ATOMS: atom_id res chain seq x y z
N MET A 1 6.96 14.57 -15.24
CA MET A 1 5.77 14.07 -14.52
C MET A 1 5.51 12.64 -15.02
N ARG A 2 5.90 11.61 -14.26
CA ARG A 2 5.51 10.24 -14.60
C ARG A 2 4.03 10.11 -14.20
N LEU A 3 3.15 9.96 -15.19
CA LEU A 3 1.75 9.64 -14.95
C LEU A 3 1.69 8.28 -14.25
N ASN A 4 1.32 8.27 -12.98
CA ASN A 4 0.98 7.02 -12.30
C ASN A 4 -0.40 6.59 -12.80
N LEU A 5 -0.42 5.73 -13.81
CA LEU A 5 -1.65 5.22 -14.40
C LEU A 5 -2.26 4.06 -13.58
N SER A 6 -1.55 3.54 -12.59
CA SER A 6 -2.00 2.38 -11.81
C SER A 6 -3.32 2.65 -11.06
N SER A 7 -3.56 3.89 -10.62
CA SER A 7 -4.82 4.29 -9.99
C SER A 7 -6.00 4.41 -10.99
N GLN A 8 -5.72 4.42 -12.30
CA GLN A 8 -6.74 4.53 -13.36
C GLN A 8 -7.05 3.19 -14.02
N ILE A 9 -6.18 2.18 -13.83
CA ILE A 9 -6.36 0.85 -14.37
C ILE A 9 -7.14 0.01 -13.37
N VAL A 10 -8.44 -0.09 -13.55
CA VAL A 10 -9.29 -1.04 -12.81
C VAL A 10 -9.04 -2.43 -13.36
N LEU A 11 -7.94 -3.06 -13.00
CA LEU A 11 -7.51 -4.39 -13.47
C LEU A 11 -8.49 -5.49 -13.03
N ASN A 12 -9.15 -5.31 -11.90
CA ASN A 12 -10.13 -6.25 -11.36
C ASN A 12 -11.21 -5.45 -10.62
N LYS A 13 -12.46 -5.71 -10.93
CA LYS A 13 -13.56 -5.26 -10.06
C LYS A 13 -13.53 -6.16 -8.83
N VAL A 14 -12.86 -5.70 -7.77
CA VAL A 14 -12.96 -6.32 -6.46
C VAL A 14 -14.39 -6.07 -5.96
N PRO A 15 -15.15 -7.11 -5.56
CA PRO A 15 -16.46 -6.90 -4.98
C PRO A 15 -16.40 -6.00 -3.75
N VAL A 16 -17.36 -5.08 -3.66
CA VAL A 16 -17.36 -4.00 -2.64
C VAL A 16 -17.39 -4.56 -1.22
N GLU A 17 -18.01 -5.70 -1.01
CA GLU A 17 -18.09 -6.40 0.27
C GLU A 17 -16.73 -6.74 0.89
N PHE A 18 -15.68 -6.94 0.07
CA PHE A 18 -14.35 -7.27 0.57
C PHE A 18 -13.56 -6.06 1.08
N TYR A 19 -13.96 -4.83 0.71
CA TYR A 19 -13.24 -3.64 1.17
C TYR A 19 -14.12 -2.58 1.85
N LYS A 20 -15.45 -2.60 1.63
CA LYS A 20 -16.41 -1.74 2.32
C LYS A 20 -17.51 -2.58 3.00
N PRO A 21 -17.18 -3.32 4.08
CA PRO A 21 -18.16 -4.10 4.82
C PRO A 21 -19.22 -3.16 5.44
N LYS A 22 -20.45 -3.62 5.52
CA LYS A 22 -21.59 -2.83 6.02
C LYS A 22 -21.72 -2.87 7.54
N THR A 23 -21.20 -3.91 8.16
CA THR A 23 -21.34 -4.15 9.59
C THR A 23 -19.99 -4.49 10.23
N THR A 24 -19.88 -4.30 11.54
CA THR A 24 -18.70 -4.67 12.33
C THR A 24 -18.43 -6.18 12.27
N VAL A 25 -19.49 -6.99 12.16
CA VAL A 25 -19.37 -8.45 12.05
C VAL A 25 -18.72 -8.82 10.71
N GLU A 26 -19.23 -8.28 9.60
CA GLU A 26 -18.64 -8.48 8.28
C GLU A 26 -17.17 -8.02 8.26
N TYR A 27 -16.87 -6.85 8.86
CA TYR A 27 -15.49 -6.38 8.97
C TYR A 27 -14.61 -7.39 9.72
N SER A 28 -15.05 -7.86 10.89
CA SER A 28 -14.29 -8.83 11.69
C SER A 28 -14.05 -10.15 10.96
N GLU A 29 -15.01 -10.58 10.13
CA GLU A 29 -14.88 -11.81 9.34
C GLU A 29 -13.82 -11.65 8.23
N ILE A 30 -13.96 -10.63 7.40
CA ILE A 30 -13.06 -10.43 6.24
C ILE A 30 -11.65 -10.01 6.64
N SER A 31 -11.49 -9.30 7.78
CA SER A 31 -10.20 -8.82 8.28
C SER A 31 -9.49 -9.79 9.24
N ARG A 32 -9.96 -11.03 9.36
CA ARG A 32 -9.42 -11.99 10.35
C ARG A 32 -7.93 -12.31 10.23
N MET A 33 -7.32 -12.03 9.08
CA MET A 33 -5.88 -12.18 8.86
C MET A 33 -5.10 -10.91 9.20
N GLU A 34 -5.77 -9.79 9.37
CA GLU A 34 -5.19 -8.50 9.64
C GLU A 34 -4.92 -8.33 11.14
N LYS A 35 -3.77 -7.77 11.47
CA LYS A 35 -3.32 -7.55 12.84
C LYS A 35 -3.37 -6.08 13.26
N ILE A 36 -3.81 -5.22 12.35
CA ILE A 36 -4.02 -3.80 12.54
C ILE A 36 -5.27 -3.39 11.77
N HIS A 37 -6.06 -2.48 12.32
CA HIS A 37 -7.26 -2.00 11.65
C HIS A 37 -6.91 -1.37 10.29
N THR A 38 -7.53 -1.88 9.22
CA THR A 38 -7.22 -1.47 7.85
C THR A 38 -8.47 -1.05 7.11
N ASP A 39 -8.53 0.22 6.73
CA ASP A 39 -9.57 0.81 5.91
C ASP A 39 -9.11 0.85 4.44
N ILE A 40 -9.85 0.20 3.55
CA ILE A 40 -9.53 0.15 2.12
C ILE A 40 -10.54 0.98 1.34
N PHE A 41 -10.04 1.85 0.47
CA PHE A 41 -10.84 2.74 -0.36
C PHE A 41 -10.66 2.43 -1.85
N ALA A 42 -11.65 2.77 -2.66
CA ALA A 42 -11.57 2.58 -4.10
C ALA A 42 -10.50 3.47 -4.76
N SER A 43 -10.17 4.60 -4.13
CA SER A 43 -9.17 5.54 -4.62
C SER A 43 -8.41 6.23 -3.48
N MET A 44 -7.22 6.71 -3.81
CA MET A 44 -6.41 7.57 -2.94
C MET A 44 -7.20 8.79 -2.43
N ALA A 45 -8.01 9.41 -3.29
CA ALA A 45 -8.79 10.60 -2.92
C ALA A 45 -9.84 10.31 -1.83
N GLU A 46 -10.53 9.16 -1.92
CA GLU A 46 -11.48 8.73 -0.87
C GLU A 46 -10.76 8.47 0.45
N GLY A 47 -9.63 7.75 0.41
CA GLY A 47 -8.84 7.47 1.61
C GLY A 47 -8.25 8.72 2.24
N ALA A 48 -7.73 9.65 1.44
CA ALA A 48 -7.23 10.94 1.90
C ALA A 48 -8.33 11.78 2.57
N SER A 49 -9.53 11.82 1.98
CA SER A 49 -10.69 12.51 2.57
C SER A 49 -11.09 11.88 3.92
N HIS A 50 -11.08 10.55 4.01
CA HIS A 50 -11.36 9.86 5.28
C HIS A 50 -10.38 10.23 6.39
N VAL A 51 -9.06 10.25 6.09
CA VAL A 51 -8.04 10.69 7.08
C VAL A 51 -8.25 12.15 7.45
N ALA A 52 -8.53 13.02 6.48
CA ALA A 52 -8.82 14.42 6.74
C ALA A 52 -10.06 14.61 7.62
N ASP A 53 -11.12 13.79 7.48
CA ASP A 53 -12.30 13.81 8.37
C ASP A 53 -11.90 13.55 9.83
N LYS A 54 -11.02 12.58 10.07
CA LYS A 54 -10.55 12.24 11.41
C LYS A 54 -9.71 13.35 12.02
N ILE A 55 -8.80 13.93 11.24
CA ILE A 55 -7.95 15.06 11.67
C ILE A 55 -8.83 16.29 11.96
N GLU A 56 -9.76 16.63 11.07
CA GLU A 56 -10.69 17.75 11.24
C GLU A 56 -11.53 17.59 12.52
N ALA A 57 -12.07 16.39 12.75
CA ALA A 57 -12.84 16.11 13.97
C ALA A 57 -11.98 16.31 15.24
N GLY A 58 -10.72 15.84 15.22
CA GLY A 58 -9.78 16.03 16.33
C GLY A 58 -9.44 17.50 16.58
N ILE A 59 -9.17 18.28 15.53
CA ILE A 59 -8.89 19.71 15.62
C ILE A 59 -10.09 20.44 16.22
N LYS A 60 -11.30 20.18 15.71
CA LYS A 60 -12.53 20.82 16.20
C LYS A 60 -12.85 20.46 17.66
N ALA A 61 -12.64 19.22 18.06
CA ALA A 61 -12.81 18.79 19.45
C ALA A 61 -11.83 19.52 20.38
N ALA A 62 -10.55 19.61 20.00
CA ALA A 62 -9.54 20.36 20.76
C ALA A 62 -9.88 21.85 20.83
N GLN A 63 -10.40 22.46 19.75
CA GLN A 63 -10.87 23.85 19.76
C GLN A 63 -11.99 24.09 20.76
N GLN A 64 -12.97 23.19 20.82
CA GLN A 64 -14.08 23.28 21.78
C GLN A 64 -13.62 23.21 23.23
N GLU A 65 -12.53 22.45 23.49
CA GLU A 65 -11.93 22.33 24.81
C GLU A 65 -10.90 23.45 25.12
N GLY A 66 -10.65 24.35 24.19
CA GLY A 66 -9.64 25.42 24.33
C GLY A 66 -8.19 24.90 24.39
N LYS A 67 -7.93 23.70 23.78
CA LYS A 67 -6.65 23.03 23.77
C LYS A 67 -5.97 23.09 22.41
N PHE A 68 -4.66 22.88 22.40
CA PHE A 68 -3.96 22.61 21.16
C PHE A 68 -4.24 21.17 20.68
N TYR A 69 -4.23 20.98 19.35
CA TYR A 69 -4.19 19.70 18.70
C TYR A 69 -2.78 19.46 18.14
N VAL A 70 -2.08 18.46 18.67
CA VAL A 70 -0.65 18.24 18.43
C VAL A 70 -0.44 17.15 17.41
N MET A 71 0.17 17.50 16.29
CA MET A 71 0.34 16.62 15.14
C MET A 71 1.81 16.29 14.89
N ALA A 72 2.16 15.01 14.77
CA ALA A 72 3.41 14.57 14.16
C ALA A 72 3.19 14.34 12.67
N LEU A 73 3.93 15.03 11.81
CA LEU A 73 3.76 14.99 10.36
C LEU A 73 5.04 14.59 9.64
N GLY A 74 4.93 13.70 8.66
CA GLY A 74 6.00 13.38 7.72
C GLY A 74 5.93 14.20 6.43
N SER A 75 6.95 14.08 5.58
CA SER A 75 7.03 14.75 4.26
C SER A 75 6.98 13.76 3.08
N GLY A 76 6.60 12.51 3.30
CA GLY A 76 6.50 11.50 2.24
C GLY A 76 5.35 11.72 1.26
N SER A 77 5.54 11.33 0.00
CA SER A 77 4.56 11.52 -1.09
C SER A 77 3.18 10.90 -0.83
N SER A 78 3.10 9.83 -0.05
CA SER A 78 1.81 9.22 0.36
C SER A 78 0.94 10.15 1.21
N LEU A 79 1.53 11.18 1.82
CA LEU A 79 0.83 12.13 2.68
C LEU A 79 0.28 13.34 1.92
N TYR A 80 0.80 13.60 0.71
CA TYR A 80 0.44 14.80 -0.05
C TYR A 80 -1.05 14.90 -0.34
N SER A 81 -1.70 13.79 -0.66
CA SER A 81 -3.15 13.78 -0.91
C SER A 81 -3.97 14.17 0.33
N VAL A 82 -3.50 13.80 1.53
CA VAL A 82 -4.14 14.21 2.79
C VAL A 82 -3.91 15.69 3.04
N TYR A 83 -2.69 16.20 2.80
CA TYR A 83 -2.38 17.63 2.93
C TYR A 83 -3.18 18.46 1.94
N ASP A 84 -3.26 18.06 0.69
CA ASP A 84 -4.04 18.75 -0.34
C ASP A 84 -5.54 18.85 0.07
N GLU A 85 -6.08 17.76 0.65
CA GLU A 85 -7.46 17.74 1.13
C GLU A 85 -7.67 18.65 2.37
N LEU A 86 -6.73 18.68 3.30
CA LEU A 86 -6.78 19.59 4.47
C LEU A 86 -6.67 21.06 4.03
N VAL A 87 -5.82 21.37 3.05
CA VAL A 87 -5.72 22.71 2.45
C VAL A 87 -7.03 23.10 1.76
N ARG A 88 -7.65 22.18 1.03
CA ARG A 88 -8.96 22.42 0.39
C ARG A 88 -10.02 22.83 1.43
N ARG A 89 -10.10 22.08 2.56
CA ARG A 89 -11.05 22.36 3.65
C ARG A 89 -10.78 23.71 4.32
N TYR A 90 -9.52 24.07 4.49
CA TYR A 90 -9.16 25.41 4.98
C TYR A 90 -9.62 26.50 4.02
N ASN A 91 -9.37 26.35 2.73
CA ASN A 91 -9.78 27.34 1.70
C ASN A 91 -11.31 27.48 1.62
N GLU A 92 -12.06 26.39 1.84
CA GLU A 92 -13.52 26.39 1.94
C GLU A 92 -14.05 26.95 3.28
N LYS A 93 -13.14 27.36 4.19
CA LYS A 93 -13.45 27.91 5.52
C LYS A 93 -14.22 26.94 6.43
N THR A 94 -14.12 25.65 6.19
CA THR A 94 -14.73 24.61 7.04
C THR A 94 -13.81 24.19 8.18
N LEU A 95 -12.49 24.47 8.07
CA LEU A 95 -11.45 24.10 9.02
C LEU A 95 -10.46 25.26 9.23
N SER A 96 -9.99 25.46 10.47
CA SER A 96 -8.91 26.38 10.85
C SER A 96 -7.88 25.63 11.67
N PHE A 97 -6.61 25.98 11.51
CA PHE A 97 -5.48 25.34 12.16
C PHE A 97 -4.84 26.21 13.25
N ARG A 98 -5.50 27.27 13.72
CA ARG A 98 -4.96 28.21 14.72
C ARG A 98 -4.57 27.56 16.04
N ASN A 99 -5.25 26.49 16.44
CA ASN A 99 -4.95 25.70 17.63
C ASN A 99 -4.10 24.46 17.32
N VAL A 100 -3.49 24.38 16.15
CA VAL A 100 -2.65 23.24 15.77
C VAL A 100 -1.20 23.52 16.12
N VAL A 101 -0.54 22.49 16.64
CA VAL A 101 0.92 22.43 16.86
C VAL A 101 1.47 21.30 16.01
N VAL A 102 2.49 21.59 15.24
CA VAL A 102 3.09 20.63 14.32
C VAL A 102 4.50 20.29 14.75
N PHE A 103 4.78 18.99 14.83
CA PHE A 103 6.09 18.41 14.99
C PHE A 103 6.47 17.63 13.72
N ASN A 104 7.58 18.03 13.07
CA ASN A 104 8.10 17.30 11.92
C ASN A 104 8.69 15.95 12.34
N ALA A 105 8.24 14.85 11.73
CA ALA A 105 8.59 13.50 12.19
C ALA A 105 10.06 13.12 11.95
N TYR A 106 10.72 13.71 10.95
CA TYR A 106 12.14 13.46 10.67
C TYR A 106 12.77 14.60 9.87
N GLU A 107 14.11 14.70 9.92
CA GLU A 107 14.89 15.64 9.12
C GLU A 107 16.22 15.00 8.71
N TYR A 108 16.72 15.32 7.53
CA TYR A 108 18.05 14.87 7.10
C TYR A 108 19.18 15.44 7.95
N TYR A 109 20.28 14.69 8.09
CA TYR A 109 21.44 15.09 8.87
C TYR A 109 22.75 14.51 8.32
N PRO A 110 23.87 15.30 8.28
CA PRO A 110 23.87 16.76 8.45
C PRO A 110 23.36 17.47 7.21
N LEU A 111 22.73 18.62 7.39
CA LEU A 111 22.28 19.46 6.28
C LEU A 111 23.20 20.68 6.09
N GLN A 112 23.24 21.18 4.86
CA GLN A 112 23.78 22.49 4.55
C GLN A 112 22.68 23.56 4.70
N LYS A 113 23.07 24.81 5.05
CA LYS A 113 22.10 25.88 5.34
C LYS A 113 21.07 26.13 4.24
N ASP A 114 21.51 25.99 2.98
CA ASP A 114 20.70 26.26 1.80
C ASP A 114 20.19 24.98 1.13
N SER A 115 20.20 23.84 1.83
CA SER A 115 19.78 22.58 1.27
C SER A 115 18.29 22.57 0.92
N SER A 116 17.99 22.18 -0.32
CA SER A 116 16.62 21.96 -0.80
C SER A 116 15.99 20.69 -0.21
N LEU A 117 16.81 19.82 0.40
CA LEU A 117 16.36 18.55 0.99
C LEU A 117 15.65 18.68 2.34
N ARG A 118 15.61 19.90 2.92
CA ARG A 118 14.94 20.09 4.21
C ARG A 118 13.49 19.60 4.16
N THR A 119 13.20 18.61 4.98
CA THR A 119 11.87 18.00 5.00
C THR A 119 10.80 18.96 5.48
N ILE A 120 11.15 19.89 6.39
CA ILE A 120 10.22 20.95 6.81
C ILE A 120 9.86 21.90 5.66
N ASN A 121 10.76 22.16 4.70
CA ASN A 121 10.43 22.99 3.55
C ASN A 121 9.41 22.28 2.66
N GLN A 122 9.59 20.98 2.40
CA GLN A 122 8.60 20.19 1.66
C GLN A 122 7.23 20.22 2.34
N LEU A 123 7.20 20.11 3.67
CA LEU A 123 5.97 20.18 4.45
C LEU A 123 5.34 21.60 4.41
N LYS A 124 6.17 22.64 4.46
CA LYS A 124 5.71 24.03 4.30
C LYS A 124 5.13 24.27 2.92
N ASP A 125 5.82 23.86 1.87
CA ASP A 125 5.40 24.08 0.48
C ASP A 125 4.11 23.32 0.13
N ARG A 126 3.92 22.14 0.71
CA ARG A 126 2.73 21.33 0.46
C ARG A 126 1.55 21.65 1.36
N PHE A 127 1.80 22.11 2.59
CA PHE A 127 0.75 22.23 3.58
C PHE A 127 0.83 23.52 4.40
N LEU A 128 1.90 23.74 5.16
CA LEU A 128 1.89 24.73 6.23
C LEU A 128 1.80 26.18 5.74
N ASN A 129 2.34 26.50 4.55
CA ASN A 129 2.21 27.82 3.94
C ASN A 129 0.80 28.13 3.40
N HIS A 130 -0.06 27.12 3.33
CA HIS A 130 -1.41 27.24 2.77
C HIS A 130 -2.52 27.26 3.82
N VAL A 131 -2.16 27.20 5.12
CA VAL A 131 -3.11 27.16 6.23
C VAL A 131 -2.67 28.12 7.36
N ASP A 132 -3.53 28.34 8.35
CA ASP A 132 -3.32 29.33 9.42
C ASP A 132 -2.64 28.78 10.68
N VAL A 133 -1.73 27.80 10.53
CA VAL A 133 -0.86 27.36 11.65
C VAL A 133 0.08 28.50 12.01
N ALA A 134 0.14 28.87 13.29
CA ALA A 134 1.07 29.89 13.75
C ALA A 134 2.53 29.39 13.66
N GLU A 135 3.44 30.22 13.12
CA GLU A 135 4.86 29.84 12.93
C GLU A 135 5.53 29.37 14.23
N GLN A 136 5.20 29.97 15.37
CA GLN A 136 5.70 29.56 16.68
C GLN A 136 5.22 28.18 17.16
N ASN A 137 4.23 27.63 16.48
CA ASN A 137 3.66 26.30 16.76
C ASN A 137 4.24 25.23 15.83
N ILE A 138 5.21 25.55 14.99
CA ILE A 138 5.87 24.62 14.06
C ILE A 138 7.25 24.28 14.63
N PHE A 139 7.43 23.02 14.99
CA PHE A 139 8.67 22.48 15.53
C PHE A 139 9.31 21.51 14.57
N THR A 140 10.60 21.67 14.31
CA THR A 140 11.40 20.78 13.46
C THR A 140 12.60 20.25 14.19
N LEU A 141 13.06 19.08 13.80
CA LEU A 141 14.35 18.57 14.16
C LEU A 141 15.43 19.42 13.47
N ASP A 142 16.51 19.73 14.18
CA ASP A 142 17.55 20.62 13.67
C ASP A 142 18.62 19.83 12.92
N GLY A 143 18.51 19.79 11.57
CA GLY A 143 19.49 19.18 10.67
C GLY A 143 20.86 19.87 10.62
N PHE A 144 21.01 21.02 11.29
CA PHE A 144 22.27 21.81 11.34
C PHE A 144 23.00 21.70 12.66
N VAL A 145 22.41 21.04 13.65
CA VAL A 145 22.98 20.91 14.97
C VAL A 145 24.37 20.27 14.93
N ALA A 146 25.30 20.77 15.74
CA ALA A 146 26.63 20.18 15.86
C ALA A 146 26.56 18.74 16.39
N GLN A 147 27.46 17.88 15.93
CA GLN A 147 27.42 16.43 16.20
C GLN A 147 27.41 16.08 17.71
N ASP A 148 28.11 16.85 18.50
CA ASP A 148 28.19 16.70 19.96
C ASP A 148 26.89 17.13 20.68
N ALA A 149 26.09 18.00 20.06
CA ALA A 149 24.82 18.50 20.59
C ALA A 149 23.58 17.73 20.07
N VAL A 150 23.74 16.75 19.17
CA VAL A 150 22.61 15.99 18.57
C VAL A 150 21.72 15.35 19.62
N GLN A 151 22.31 14.69 20.63
CA GLN A 151 21.55 13.99 21.67
C GLN A 151 20.73 14.96 22.52
N ASP A 152 21.29 16.10 22.85
CA ASP A 152 20.61 17.14 23.62
C ASP A 152 19.48 17.78 22.82
N SER A 153 19.71 18.04 21.55
CA SER A 153 18.68 18.51 20.62
C SER A 153 17.50 17.54 20.55
N CYS A 154 17.76 16.25 20.40
CA CYS A 154 16.71 15.22 20.39
C CYS A 154 15.95 15.15 21.72
N ARG A 155 16.64 15.25 22.87
CA ARG A 155 15.99 15.29 24.19
C ARG A 155 15.10 16.51 24.38
N LEU A 156 15.55 17.68 23.93
CA LEU A 156 14.76 18.92 23.96
C LEU A 156 13.51 18.82 23.07
N TYR A 157 13.61 18.14 21.94
CA TYR A 157 12.48 17.88 21.07
C TYR A 157 11.42 17.03 21.76
N GLU A 158 11.79 15.95 22.40
CA GLU A 158 10.91 15.11 23.21
C GLU A 158 10.27 15.89 24.39
N GLN A 159 11.03 16.74 25.05
CA GLN A 159 10.50 17.59 26.11
C GLN A 159 9.44 18.57 25.60
N ARG A 160 9.65 19.16 24.42
CA ARG A 160 8.66 20.02 23.79
C ARG A 160 7.36 19.29 23.48
N ILE A 161 7.42 18.08 22.94
CA ILE A 161 6.22 17.25 22.75
C ILE A 161 5.46 17.09 24.06
N LYS A 162 6.18 16.78 25.16
CA LYS A 162 5.57 16.61 26.49
C LYS A 162 4.97 17.91 27.05
N THR A 163 5.55 19.09 26.76
CA THR A 163 4.99 20.38 27.21
C THR A 163 3.63 20.67 26.60
N PHE A 164 3.34 20.15 25.41
CA PHE A 164 2.02 20.25 24.77
C PHE A 164 1.06 19.12 25.17
N GLY A 165 1.46 18.24 26.10
CA GLY A 165 0.62 17.11 26.55
C GLY A 165 0.76 15.84 25.73
N GLY A 166 1.76 15.74 24.87
CA GLY A 166 2.00 14.61 23.96
C GLY A 166 1.42 14.84 22.56
N LEU A 167 1.45 13.82 21.72
CA LEU A 167 0.92 13.84 20.38
C LEU A 167 -0.56 13.41 20.35
N ASP A 168 -1.42 14.19 19.71
CA ASP A 168 -2.82 13.78 19.45
C ASP A 168 -2.89 12.85 18.24
N VAL A 169 -2.11 13.14 17.21
CA VAL A 169 -2.07 12.32 16.01
C VAL A 169 -0.67 12.22 15.42
N ALA A 170 -0.32 11.04 14.91
CA ALA A 170 0.82 10.83 14.01
C ALA A 170 0.29 10.45 12.62
N LEU A 171 0.64 11.22 11.61
CA LEU A 171 0.32 10.96 10.20
C LEU A 171 1.59 10.48 9.49
N LEU A 172 1.57 9.23 9.06
CA LEU A 172 2.75 8.51 8.60
C LEU A 172 2.52 7.91 7.21
N GLY A 173 3.59 7.88 6.42
CA GLY A 173 3.72 7.03 5.24
C GLY A 173 4.64 5.85 5.55
N VAL A 174 4.72 4.88 4.64
CA VAL A 174 5.63 3.73 4.73
C VAL A 174 6.53 3.67 3.50
N GLY A 175 7.85 3.51 3.74
CA GLY A 175 8.81 3.26 2.67
C GLY A 175 8.91 1.77 2.29
N ARG A 176 9.66 1.47 1.23
CA ARG A 176 9.84 0.09 0.72
C ARG A 176 10.52 -0.84 1.71
N SER A 177 11.36 -0.31 2.59
CA SER A 177 11.99 -1.07 3.68
C SER A 177 11.07 -1.34 4.87
N GLY A 178 9.82 -0.84 4.85
CA GLY A 178 8.91 -0.86 5.97
C GLY A 178 9.22 0.17 7.05
N ASN A 179 10.06 1.16 6.73
CA ASN A 179 10.35 2.28 7.60
C ASN A 179 9.15 3.21 7.74
N ILE A 180 8.99 3.79 8.94
CA ILE A 180 8.03 4.88 9.24
C ILE A 180 8.81 6.07 9.80
N ALA A 181 8.44 7.30 9.39
CA ALA A 181 9.35 8.44 9.47
C ALA A 181 10.71 8.03 8.86
N ALA A 182 11.83 8.14 9.60
CA ALA A 182 13.10 7.58 9.14
C ALA A 182 13.56 6.39 10.01
N ASN A 183 12.65 5.66 10.67
CA ASN A 183 13.00 4.46 11.44
C ASN A 183 13.26 3.28 10.52
N GLU A 184 14.52 3.02 10.23
CA GLU A 184 14.99 1.93 9.37
C GLU A 184 14.88 0.54 10.05
N PRO A 185 14.93 -0.58 9.29
CA PRO A 185 15.04 -1.92 9.82
C PRO A 185 16.13 -2.03 10.92
N GLY A 186 15.78 -2.68 12.01
CA GLY A 186 16.59 -2.73 13.25
C GLY A 186 16.24 -1.65 14.28
N SER A 187 15.29 -0.76 13.99
CA SER A 187 14.77 0.20 14.99
C SER A 187 13.93 -0.52 16.02
N GLY A 188 14.33 -0.42 17.30
CA GLY A 188 13.60 -1.07 18.39
C GLY A 188 12.33 -0.30 18.80
N ILE A 189 11.35 -1.02 19.34
CA ILE A 189 10.05 -0.46 19.79
C ILE A 189 10.19 0.63 20.85
N GLN A 190 11.24 0.59 21.70
CA GLN A 190 11.49 1.57 22.75
C GLN A 190 12.31 2.79 22.28
N SER A 191 12.62 2.87 21.00
CA SER A 191 13.44 3.97 20.49
C SER A 191 12.71 5.31 20.59
N MET A 192 13.42 6.29 21.14
CA MET A 192 13.01 7.69 21.19
C MET A 192 13.61 8.48 20.02
N THR A 193 13.35 9.79 19.96
CA THR A 193 13.95 10.67 18.95
C THR A 193 15.48 10.58 18.99
N ARG A 194 16.07 10.31 17.80
CA ARG A 194 17.51 10.04 17.68
C ARG A 194 18.03 10.25 16.27
N ILE A 195 19.33 10.22 16.12
CA ILE A 195 20.02 10.05 14.84
C ILE A 195 19.98 8.60 14.38
N ILE A 196 19.82 8.36 13.08
CA ILE A 196 19.85 7.04 12.46
C ILE A 196 20.55 7.12 11.10
N LEU A 197 21.23 6.03 10.69
CA LEU A 197 21.77 5.88 9.35
C LEU A 197 20.62 5.52 8.38
N ILE A 198 20.60 6.17 7.24
CA ILE A 198 19.63 5.88 6.16
C ILE A 198 20.11 4.62 5.42
N GLY A 199 19.27 3.58 5.38
CA GLY A 199 19.54 2.34 4.68
C GLY A 199 19.58 2.51 3.15
N ASN A 200 20.23 1.57 2.45
CA ASN A 200 20.41 1.67 0.99
C ASN A 200 19.07 1.70 0.25
N THR A 201 18.11 0.84 0.63
CA THR A 201 16.77 0.81 0.01
C THR A 201 16.04 2.15 0.14
N SER A 202 16.08 2.74 1.33
CA SER A 202 15.46 4.05 1.58
C SER A 202 16.18 5.16 0.83
N ARG A 203 17.51 5.11 0.75
CA ARG A 203 18.31 6.05 -0.04
C ARG A 203 17.95 6.00 -1.52
N GLU A 204 17.91 4.81 -2.11
CA GLU A 204 17.49 4.62 -3.51
C GLU A 204 16.06 5.13 -3.77
N GLU A 205 15.12 4.89 -2.83
CA GLU A 205 13.75 5.40 -2.93
C GLU A 205 13.74 6.94 -2.91
N MET A 206 14.53 7.55 -2.02
CA MET A 206 14.66 9.00 -1.91
C MET A 206 15.31 9.62 -3.15
N GLU A 207 16.43 9.06 -3.63
CA GLU A 207 17.13 9.54 -4.82
C GLU A 207 16.23 9.46 -6.08
N ASN A 208 15.38 8.46 -6.18
CA ASN A 208 14.42 8.33 -7.27
C ASN A 208 13.22 9.29 -7.14
N SER A 209 12.87 9.72 -5.93
CA SER A 209 11.73 10.60 -5.65
C SER A 209 12.10 12.08 -5.67
N GLU A 210 13.30 12.42 -5.22
CA GLU A 210 13.80 13.79 -5.14
C GLU A 210 14.27 14.28 -6.52
N GLN A 211 13.75 15.41 -6.95
CA GLN A 211 14.16 16.08 -8.20
C GLN A 211 15.37 17.00 -7.98
N THR A 212 16.17 16.73 -6.96
CA THR A 212 17.35 17.53 -6.60
C THR A 212 18.63 16.91 -7.12
N LYS A 213 19.64 17.75 -7.36
CA LYS A 213 21.02 17.33 -7.66
C LYS A 213 21.86 17.16 -6.38
N GLU A 214 21.28 17.47 -5.21
CA GLU A 214 21.97 17.31 -3.95
C GLU A 214 22.05 15.83 -3.57
N THR A 215 23.20 15.46 -2.99
CA THR A 215 23.40 14.10 -2.45
C THR A 215 22.61 13.95 -1.16
N ILE A 216 21.81 12.88 -1.05
CA ILE A 216 21.07 12.55 0.17
C ILE A 216 22.06 12.36 1.33
N PRO A 217 21.88 13.05 2.46
CA PRO A 217 22.74 12.90 3.65
C PRO A 217 22.77 11.45 4.15
N PRO A 218 23.86 11.02 4.82
CA PRO A 218 23.98 9.64 5.28
C PRO A 218 23.05 9.27 6.42
N CYS A 219 22.59 10.28 7.17
CA CYS A 219 21.80 10.09 8.39
C CYS A 219 20.51 10.90 8.35
N SER A 220 19.61 10.58 9.26
CA SER A 220 18.42 11.37 9.58
C SER A 220 18.26 11.49 11.09
N LEU A 221 17.73 12.60 11.56
CA LEU A 221 17.13 12.75 12.87
C LEU A 221 15.68 12.34 12.76
N THR A 222 15.20 11.46 13.61
CA THR A 222 13.82 10.94 13.50
C THR A 222 13.16 10.77 14.86
N MET A 223 11.87 11.06 14.95
CA MET A 223 11.06 10.55 16.05
C MET A 223 11.21 9.03 16.09
N GLY A 224 11.49 8.48 17.26
CA GLY A 224 11.60 7.02 17.42
C GLY A 224 10.25 6.32 17.45
N ILE A 225 10.27 5.00 17.41
CA ILE A 225 9.06 4.18 17.42
C ILE A 225 8.23 4.46 18.68
N ALA A 226 8.86 4.52 19.88
CA ALA A 226 8.14 4.82 21.12
C ALA A 226 7.51 6.21 21.11
N THR A 227 8.19 7.21 20.53
CA THR A 227 7.65 8.57 20.38
C THR A 227 6.41 8.55 19.50
N LEU A 228 6.46 7.88 18.34
CA LEU A 228 5.33 7.77 17.41
C LEU A 228 4.16 6.98 18.04
N LEU A 229 4.45 5.86 18.73
CA LEU A 229 3.44 5.06 19.43
C LEU A 229 2.83 5.77 20.65
N SER A 230 3.39 6.88 21.12
CA SER A 230 2.80 7.68 22.18
C SER A 230 1.66 8.59 21.71
N ALA A 231 1.43 8.72 20.41
CA ALA A 231 0.31 9.48 19.85
C ALA A 231 -1.03 8.85 20.26
N LYS A 232 -2.08 9.67 20.43
CA LYS A 232 -3.43 9.13 20.76
C LYS A 232 -4.06 8.40 19.58
N SER A 233 -3.70 8.80 18.36
CA SER A 233 -4.14 8.16 17.12
C SER A 233 -3.00 8.13 16.12
N ILE A 234 -2.93 7.08 15.31
CA ILE A 234 -1.93 6.96 14.24
C ILE A 234 -2.66 6.60 12.95
N TYR A 235 -2.36 7.33 11.87
CA TYR A 235 -2.82 7.02 10.52
C TYR A 235 -1.61 6.73 9.64
N LEU A 236 -1.52 5.48 9.16
CA LEU A 236 -0.53 5.07 8.18
C LEU A 236 -1.19 5.05 6.81
N THR A 237 -0.70 5.87 5.87
CA THR A 237 -1.25 5.93 4.52
C THR A 237 -0.30 5.34 3.48
N ALA A 238 -0.84 4.59 2.52
CA ALA A 238 -0.09 4.10 1.37
C ALA A 238 -1.02 3.96 0.17
N TRP A 239 -0.52 4.33 -1.01
CA TRP A 239 -1.29 4.35 -2.25
C TRP A 239 -0.55 3.66 -3.39
N GLY A 240 -1.30 2.96 -4.22
CA GLY A 240 -0.82 2.33 -5.43
C GLY A 240 -0.23 0.93 -5.23
N GLU A 241 -0.20 0.18 -6.32
CA GLU A 241 0.19 -1.24 -6.33
C GLU A 241 1.66 -1.45 -5.92
N GLU A 242 2.51 -0.45 -6.11
CA GLU A 242 3.91 -0.48 -5.65
C GLU A 242 4.08 -0.64 -4.13
N LYS A 243 3.04 -0.32 -3.35
CA LYS A 243 2.99 -0.51 -1.90
C LYS A 243 2.34 -1.83 -1.47
N ALA A 244 1.79 -2.62 -2.40
CA ALA A 244 1.00 -3.81 -2.05
C ALA A 244 1.79 -4.84 -1.22
N GLU A 245 3.02 -5.15 -1.64
CA GLU A 245 3.86 -6.13 -0.94
C GLU A 245 4.21 -5.70 0.48
N ILE A 246 4.62 -4.43 0.65
CA ILE A 246 4.98 -3.91 1.98
C ILE A 246 3.76 -3.80 2.88
N MET A 247 2.59 -3.40 2.33
CA MET A 247 1.36 -3.30 3.11
C MET A 247 0.86 -4.67 3.57
N GLN A 248 0.94 -5.70 2.75
CA GLN A 248 0.63 -7.07 3.17
C GLN A 248 1.49 -7.49 4.37
N LYS A 249 2.80 -7.22 4.32
CA LYS A 249 3.71 -7.53 5.42
C LYS A 249 3.39 -6.75 6.69
N VAL A 250 3.07 -5.45 6.58
CA VAL A 250 2.74 -4.58 7.72
C VAL A 250 1.42 -4.98 8.38
N VAL A 251 0.42 -5.37 7.58
CA VAL A 251 -0.94 -5.63 8.06
C VAL A 251 -1.11 -7.06 8.56
N GLU A 252 -0.55 -8.06 7.86
CA GLU A 252 -0.85 -9.47 8.12
C GLU A 252 0.29 -10.26 8.78
N ASN A 253 1.56 -9.84 8.62
CA ASN A 253 2.68 -10.57 9.19
C ASN A 253 2.89 -10.27 10.69
N SER A 254 3.74 -11.07 11.34
CA SER A 254 4.11 -10.85 12.74
C SER A 254 4.99 -9.62 12.90
N ILE A 255 4.88 -8.98 14.06
CA ILE A 255 5.71 -7.86 14.46
C ILE A 255 7.19 -8.25 14.43
N THR A 256 8.02 -7.40 13.82
CA THR A 256 9.48 -7.57 13.79
C THR A 256 10.17 -6.22 13.68
N ASP A 257 11.37 -6.09 14.23
CA ASP A 257 12.22 -4.91 14.10
C ASP A 257 12.80 -4.74 12.69
N THR A 258 12.81 -5.81 11.89
CA THR A 258 13.17 -5.73 10.47
C THR A 258 12.08 -5.06 9.60
N LEU A 259 10.91 -4.82 10.20
CA LEU A 259 9.78 -4.14 9.59
C LEU A 259 9.19 -3.13 10.59
N PRO A 260 9.79 -1.95 10.77
CA PRO A 260 9.40 -1.00 11.81
C PRO A 260 7.93 -0.61 11.81
N ALA A 261 7.31 -0.50 10.63
CA ALA A 261 5.87 -0.24 10.52
C ALA A 261 5.00 -1.32 11.19
N SER A 262 5.51 -2.55 11.37
CA SER A 262 4.77 -3.62 12.04
C SER A 262 4.52 -3.33 13.52
N PHE A 263 5.34 -2.48 14.16
CA PHE A 263 5.10 -2.08 15.54
C PHE A 263 3.78 -1.33 15.74
N LEU A 264 3.22 -0.73 14.69
CA LEU A 264 1.91 -0.09 14.74
C LEU A 264 0.79 -1.06 15.14
N GLN A 265 0.97 -2.36 14.93
CA GLN A 265 0.03 -3.41 15.38
C GLN A 265 -0.14 -3.43 16.92
N THR A 266 0.82 -2.86 17.69
CA THR A 266 0.72 -2.78 19.17
C THR A 266 -0.10 -1.60 19.64
N HIS A 267 -0.42 -0.66 18.77
CA HIS A 267 -1.10 0.58 19.15
C HIS A 267 -2.62 0.41 19.07
N PRO A 268 -3.38 0.74 20.14
CA PRO A 268 -4.82 0.46 20.20
C PRO A 268 -5.66 1.30 19.22
N ASN A 269 -5.13 2.41 18.73
CA ASN A 269 -5.82 3.34 17.84
C ASN A 269 -4.94 3.71 16.65
N ALA A 270 -4.28 2.72 16.07
CA ALA A 270 -3.59 2.86 14.80
C ALA A 270 -4.45 2.31 13.65
N HIS A 271 -4.54 3.08 12.59
CA HIS A 271 -5.31 2.77 11.40
C HIS A 271 -4.41 2.79 10.18
N VAL A 272 -4.50 1.76 9.38
CA VAL A 272 -3.94 1.70 8.03
C VAL A 272 -5.03 2.17 7.07
N VAL A 273 -4.73 3.18 6.25
CA VAL A 273 -5.66 3.72 5.26
C VAL A 273 -5.01 3.63 3.89
N ILE A 274 -5.56 2.79 3.03
CA ILE A 274 -4.98 2.42 1.75
C ILE A 274 -6.01 2.37 0.63
N ASP A 275 -5.54 2.48 -0.61
CA ASP A 275 -6.39 2.22 -1.78
C ASP A 275 -6.36 0.74 -2.19
N LEU A 276 -7.21 0.36 -3.15
CA LEU A 276 -7.26 -1.01 -3.69
C LEU A 276 -5.93 -1.44 -4.31
N GLY A 277 -5.13 -0.51 -4.85
CA GLY A 277 -3.81 -0.79 -5.37
C GLY A 277 -2.86 -1.27 -4.27
N ALA A 278 -2.75 -0.50 -3.19
CA ALA A 278 -1.91 -0.85 -2.03
C ALA A 278 -2.45 -2.05 -1.24
N ALA A 279 -3.76 -2.34 -1.35
CA ALA A 279 -4.40 -3.50 -0.72
C ALA A 279 -4.28 -4.79 -1.53
N HIS A 280 -3.73 -4.75 -2.76
CA HIS A 280 -3.81 -5.84 -3.72
C HIS A 280 -3.41 -7.21 -3.16
N HIS A 281 -2.37 -7.28 -2.35
CA HIS A 281 -1.86 -8.53 -1.75
C HIS A 281 -2.45 -8.88 -0.39
N LEU A 282 -3.37 -8.07 0.16
CA LEU A 282 -4.09 -8.47 1.37
C LEU A 282 -4.97 -9.69 1.10
N THR A 283 -4.99 -10.62 2.05
CA THR A 283 -5.71 -11.90 1.89
C THR A 283 -7.17 -11.69 1.50
N ARG A 284 -7.88 -10.73 2.08
CA ARG A 284 -9.28 -10.45 1.74
C ARG A 284 -9.49 -9.93 0.31
N ILE A 285 -8.44 -9.39 -0.33
CA ILE A 285 -8.51 -8.86 -1.70
C ILE A 285 -8.02 -9.89 -2.70
N GLU A 286 -6.87 -10.50 -2.46
CA GLU A 286 -6.24 -11.44 -3.39
C GLU A 286 -6.82 -12.85 -3.29
N HIS A 287 -7.14 -13.28 -2.06
CA HIS A 287 -7.59 -14.65 -1.75
C HIS A 287 -8.84 -14.66 -0.87
N PRO A 288 -9.95 -14.00 -1.27
CA PRO A 288 -11.12 -13.78 -0.42
C PRO A 288 -11.75 -15.07 0.12
N TRP A 289 -11.64 -16.18 -0.59
CA TRP A 289 -12.11 -17.50 -0.15
C TRP A 289 -11.44 -18.02 1.13
N LEU A 290 -10.31 -17.41 1.53
CA LEU A 290 -9.64 -17.76 2.78
C LEU A 290 -10.23 -17.05 3.99
N VAL A 291 -11.04 -16.03 3.78
CA VAL A 291 -11.60 -15.20 4.87
C VAL A 291 -13.11 -15.31 4.98
N THR A 292 -13.84 -15.48 3.88
CA THR A 292 -15.30 -15.60 3.87
C THR A 292 -15.79 -16.44 2.69
N SER A 293 -17.07 -16.81 2.70
CA SER A 293 -17.73 -17.43 1.54
C SER A 293 -17.78 -16.46 0.37
N CYS A 294 -17.57 -16.98 -0.84
CA CYS A 294 -17.46 -16.18 -2.05
C CYS A 294 -18.55 -16.51 -3.06
N GLN A 295 -18.97 -15.51 -3.84
CA GLN A 295 -19.68 -15.76 -5.09
C GLN A 295 -18.68 -16.19 -6.16
N TRP A 296 -18.62 -17.49 -6.46
CA TRP A 296 -17.64 -18.06 -7.35
C TRP A 296 -17.88 -17.71 -8.82
N SER A 297 -17.15 -16.72 -9.31
CA SER A 297 -17.03 -16.46 -10.76
C SER A 297 -15.96 -17.34 -11.39
N ASP A 298 -16.03 -17.59 -12.69
CA ASP A 298 -14.98 -18.36 -13.42
C ASP A 298 -13.58 -17.80 -13.18
N LYS A 299 -13.45 -16.47 -13.06
CA LYS A 299 -12.18 -15.80 -12.75
C LYS A 299 -11.69 -16.15 -11.35
N LEU A 300 -12.57 -16.09 -10.35
CA LEU A 300 -12.20 -16.39 -8.96
C LEU A 300 -11.82 -17.86 -8.80
N VAL A 301 -12.58 -18.78 -9.43
CA VAL A 301 -12.22 -20.21 -9.46
C VAL A 301 -10.84 -20.42 -10.06
N ARG A 302 -10.55 -19.77 -11.19
CA ARG A 302 -9.21 -19.87 -11.81
C ARG A 302 -8.11 -19.37 -10.88
N SER A 303 -8.29 -18.21 -10.26
CA SER A 303 -7.33 -17.64 -9.31
C SER A 303 -7.10 -18.59 -8.12
N ALA A 304 -8.17 -19.15 -7.56
CA ALA A 304 -8.09 -20.09 -6.44
C ALA A 304 -7.34 -21.39 -6.78
N LEU A 305 -7.57 -21.93 -8.00
CA LEU A 305 -6.87 -23.16 -8.41
C LEU A 305 -5.40 -22.89 -8.74
N VAL A 306 -5.08 -21.77 -9.38
CA VAL A 306 -3.68 -21.38 -9.63
C VAL A 306 -2.94 -21.19 -8.31
N TRP A 307 -3.56 -20.46 -7.36
CA TRP A 307 -3.02 -20.30 -6.02
C TRP A 307 -2.80 -21.65 -5.32
N LEU A 308 -3.77 -22.57 -5.40
CA LEU A 308 -3.62 -23.90 -4.78
C LEU A 308 -2.47 -24.69 -5.39
N CYS A 309 -2.31 -24.63 -6.73
CA CYS A 309 -1.20 -25.25 -7.44
C CYS A 309 0.16 -24.73 -6.95
N GLN A 310 0.29 -23.39 -6.85
CA GLN A 310 1.52 -22.74 -6.39
C GLN A 310 1.82 -23.09 -4.93
N LYS A 311 0.81 -23.01 -4.06
CA LYS A 311 0.93 -23.32 -2.64
C LYS A 311 1.41 -24.75 -2.38
N LEU A 312 0.92 -25.71 -3.17
CA LEU A 312 1.24 -27.14 -2.98
C LEU A 312 2.37 -27.65 -3.88
N GLY A 313 2.83 -26.84 -4.84
CA GLY A 313 3.79 -27.28 -5.87
C GLY A 313 3.23 -28.42 -6.75
N LYS A 314 1.90 -28.48 -6.94
CA LYS A 314 1.24 -29.54 -7.71
C LYS A 314 0.67 -29.02 -9.02
N PRO A 315 0.81 -29.74 -10.15
CA PRO A 315 0.09 -29.44 -11.38
C PRO A 315 -1.42 -29.50 -11.16
N ILE A 316 -2.16 -28.66 -11.87
CA ILE A 316 -3.62 -28.53 -11.71
C ILE A 316 -4.37 -29.88 -11.83
N LEU A 317 -4.02 -30.70 -12.82
CA LEU A 317 -4.66 -32.00 -13.03
C LEU A 317 -4.33 -33.08 -11.96
N LYS A 318 -3.39 -32.78 -11.04
CA LYS A 318 -3.04 -33.65 -9.92
C LYS A 318 -3.59 -33.21 -8.58
N LEU A 319 -4.35 -32.09 -8.55
CA LEU A 319 -5.04 -31.68 -7.34
C LEU A 319 -6.18 -32.66 -7.02
N THR A 320 -6.33 -32.99 -5.74
CA THR A 320 -7.31 -33.96 -5.23
C THR A 320 -8.37 -33.29 -4.37
N ASN A 321 -9.47 -33.97 -4.09
CA ASN A 321 -10.49 -33.48 -3.16
C ASN A 321 -9.89 -33.13 -1.77
N LYS A 322 -8.89 -33.90 -1.33
CA LYS A 322 -8.17 -33.64 -0.08
C LYS A 322 -7.45 -32.28 -0.14
N ASP A 323 -6.75 -31.99 -1.25
CA ASP A 323 -6.05 -30.72 -1.42
C ASP A 323 -7.01 -29.53 -1.31
N TYR A 324 -8.20 -29.64 -1.89
CA TYR A 324 -9.25 -28.59 -1.79
C TYR A 324 -9.75 -28.44 -0.35
N ASN A 325 -10.12 -29.53 0.30
CA ASN A 325 -10.67 -29.48 1.66
C ASN A 325 -9.68 -28.92 2.68
N GLU A 326 -8.42 -29.32 2.61
CA GLU A 326 -7.38 -28.85 3.53
C GLU A 326 -6.95 -27.40 3.30
N ASN A 327 -7.37 -26.79 2.18
CA ASN A 327 -6.97 -25.43 1.80
C ASN A 327 -8.16 -24.46 1.65
N GLY A 328 -9.31 -24.74 2.25
CA GLY A 328 -10.44 -23.82 2.32
C GLY A 328 -11.26 -23.70 1.01
N LEU A 329 -11.13 -24.67 0.09
CA LEU A 329 -11.81 -24.68 -1.21
C LEU A 329 -12.93 -25.73 -1.30
N SER A 330 -13.46 -26.18 -0.16
CA SER A 330 -14.54 -27.19 -0.12
C SER A 330 -15.80 -26.75 -0.87
N GLU A 331 -16.09 -25.46 -0.93
CA GLU A 331 -17.22 -24.91 -1.71
C GLU A 331 -17.12 -25.27 -3.20
N LEU A 332 -15.90 -25.28 -3.75
CA LEU A 332 -15.68 -25.66 -5.14
C LEU A 332 -15.97 -27.15 -5.39
N LEU A 333 -15.76 -28.01 -4.41
CA LEU A 333 -16.14 -29.42 -4.52
C LEU A 333 -17.66 -29.57 -4.59
N ALA A 334 -18.40 -28.76 -3.80
CA ALA A 334 -19.86 -28.74 -3.87
C ALA A 334 -20.35 -28.21 -5.24
N LEU A 335 -19.69 -27.16 -5.77
CA LEU A 335 -20.06 -26.54 -7.02
C LEU A 335 -19.79 -27.42 -8.27
N TYR A 336 -18.64 -28.13 -8.28
CA TYR A 336 -18.19 -28.94 -9.43
C TYR A 336 -18.37 -30.45 -9.23
N GLY A 337 -18.80 -30.89 -8.05
CA GLY A 337 -18.96 -32.28 -7.69
C GLY A 337 -17.66 -33.01 -7.34
N SER A 338 -16.52 -32.54 -7.85
CA SER A 338 -15.20 -33.12 -7.55
C SER A 338 -14.07 -32.18 -7.97
N ALA A 339 -12.89 -32.34 -7.36
CA ALA A 339 -11.65 -31.69 -7.81
C ALA A 339 -11.33 -32.02 -9.26
N TYR A 340 -11.56 -33.26 -9.69
CA TYR A 340 -11.31 -33.69 -11.06
C TYR A 340 -12.08 -32.82 -12.10
N ASN A 341 -13.37 -32.58 -11.87
CA ASN A 341 -14.19 -31.77 -12.77
C ASN A 341 -13.74 -30.31 -12.79
N ALA A 342 -13.47 -29.73 -11.61
CA ALA A 342 -12.96 -28.37 -11.51
C ALA A 342 -11.59 -28.23 -12.20
N ASN A 343 -10.69 -29.17 -11.97
CA ASN A 343 -9.35 -29.19 -12.57
C ASN A 343 -9.42 -29.21 -14.09
N ILE A 344 -10.24 -30.10 -14.67
CA ILE A 344 -10.38 -30.23 -16.12
C ILE A 344 -10.97 -28.95 -16.73
N LYS A 345 -12.03 -28.39 -16.11
CA LYS A 345 -12.61 -27.14 -16.60
C LYS A 345 -11.57 -26.05 -16.66
N ILE A 346 -10.87 -25.79 -15.54
CA ILE A 346 -9.90 -24.70 -15.46
C ILE A 346 -8.66 -24.98 -16.32
N PHE A 347 -8.22 -26.22 -16.43
CA PHE A 347 -7.12 -26.59 -17.32
C PHE A 347 -7.47 -26.26 -18.78
N ASN A 348 -8.67 -26.62 -19.23
CA ASN A 348 -9.14 -26.27 -20.56
C ASN A 348 -9.24 -24.76 -20.76
N ASP A 349 -9.82 -24.03 -19.80
CA ASP A 349 -9.91 -22.57 -19.83
C ASP A 349 -8.53 -21.93 -19.97
N LEU A 350 -7.54 -22.38 -19.21
CA LEU A 350 -6.16 -21.90 -19.29
C LEU A 350 -5.50 -22.20 -20.63
N GLN A 351 -5.74 -23.39 -21.20
CA GLN A 351 -5.24 -23.71 -22.53
C GLN A 351 -5.78 -22.74 -23.60
N HIS A 352 -7.03 -22.28 -23.45
CA HIS A 352 -7.66 -21.36 -24.39
C HIS A 352 -7.24 -19.89 -24.19
N THR A 353 -6.57 -19.55 -23.07
CA THR A 353 -6.18 -18.16 -22.81
C THR A 353 -4.91 -17.73 -23.54
N ILE A 354 -4.00 -18.64 -23.88
CA ILE A 354 -2.66 -18.29 -24.40
C ILE A 354 -2.69 -18.06 -25.92
N THR A 355 -3.06 -19.07 -26.70
CA THR A 355 -2.98 -19.02 -28.17
C THR A 355 -4.32 -19.28 -28.86
N GLY A 356 -5.43 -19.16 -28.16
CA GLY A 356 -6.73 -19.48 -28.70
C GLY A 356 -6.83 -20.94 -29.14
N TRP A 357 -6.14 -21.85 -28.41
CA TRP A 357 -6.35 -23.26 -28.70
C TRP A 357 -7.87 -23.52 -28.83
N PRO A 358 -8.36 -23.89 -29.94
CA PRO A 358 -8.44 -25.27 -30.25
C PRO A 358 -7.45 -25.59 -31.32
N GLY A 359 -6.52 -25.74 -31.47
CA GLY A 359 -5.97 -25.94 -32.76
C GLY A 359 -4.56 -26.30 -32.76
N GLY A 360 -4.15 -27.10 -31.90
CA GLY A 360 -2.82 -27.64 -31.97
C GLY A 360 -2.57 -28.40 -33.27
N LYS A 361 -3.56 -29.05 -33.80
CA LYS A 361 -3.42 -29.82 -35.01
C LYS A 361 -4.55 -29.41 -35.99
N PRO A 362 -4.25 -28.89 -37.17
CA PRO A 362 -5.23 -28.47 -38.17
C PRO A 362 -6.28 -29.51 -38.56
N ASN A 363 -6.00 -30.77 -38.37
CA ASN A 363 -6.88 -31.90 -38.74
C ASN A 363 -7.24 -32.79 -37.55
N ALA A 364 -7.27 -32.23 -36.32
CA ALA A 364 -7.67 -33.01 -35.14
C ALA A 364 -9.16 -33.31 -35.19
N ASP A 365 -9.53 -34.55 -34.89
CA ASP A 365 -10.93 -34.91 -34.66
C ASP A 365 -11.40 -34.34 -33.34
N ASP A 366 -12.19 -33.30 -33.39
CA ASP A 366 -12.76 -32.58 -32.25
C ASP A 366 -14.19 -33.00 -31.93
N THR A 367 -14.67 -34.10 -32.48
CA THR A 367 -16.03 -34.62 -32.30
C THR A 367 -16.41 -34.80 -30.81
N TYR A 368 -15.46 -35.16 -29.98
CA TYR A 368 -15.66 -35.33 -28.53
C TYR A 368 -15.18 -34.09 -27.72
N ARG A 369 -14.82 -33.01 -28.37
CA ARG A 369 -14.31 -31.78 -27.73
C ARG A 369 -14.89 -30.55 -28.45
N PRO A 370 -16.23 -30.35 -28.36
CA PRO A 370 -16.94 -29.29 -29.10
C PRO A 370 -16.44 -27.89 -28.72
N GLU A 371 -15.85 -27.72 -27.51
CA GLU A 371 -15.22 -26.48 -27.09
C GLU A 371 -14.02 -26.09 -27.96
N ARG A 372 -13.43 -27.02 -28.68
CA ARG A 372 -12.34 -26.74 -29.63
C ARG A 372 -12.80 -26.26 -30.99
N ALA A 373 -14.05 -26.52 -31.34
CA ALA A 373 -14.65 -26.13 -32.62
C ALA A 373 -15.00 -24.63 -32.63
N THR A 374 -15.10 -23.98 -31.47
CA THR A 374 -15.48 -22.57 -31.40
C THR A 374 -14.22 -21.70 -31.31
N PRO A 375 -13.96 -20.83 -32.30
CA PRO A 375 -12.85 -19.92 -32.26
C PRO A 375 -12.98 -18.96 -31.06
N PHE A 376 -11.88 -18.73 -30.35
CA PHE A 376 -11.77 -17.72 -29.31
C PHE A 376 -10.84 -16.59 -29.74
N PRO A 377 -11.27 -15.68 -30.67
CA PRO A 377 -10.43 -14.60 -31.11
C PRO A 377 -10.06 -13.70 -29.92
N LYS A 378 -8.78 -13.43 -29.77
CA LYS A 378 -8.21 -12.56 -28.72
C LYS A 378 -7.77 -11.25 -29.33
N LYS A 379 -7.79 -10.20 -28.52
CA LYS A 379 -7.02 -8.98 -28.78
C LYS A 379 -5.68 -9.12 -28.09
N VAL A 380 -4.61 -9.10 -28.86
CA VAL A 380 -3.24 -9.33 -28.38
C VAL A 380 -2.40 -8.09 -28.67
N ILE A 381 -1.69 -7.61 -27.67
CA ILE A 381 -0.71 -6.53 -27.83
C ILE A 381 0.67 -7.13 -27.62
N VAL A 382 1.55 -6.92 -28.60
CA VAL A 382 2.97 -7.29 -28.51
C VAL A 382 3.78 -6.02 -28.32
N PHE A 383 4.54 -5.96 -27.23
CA PHE A 383 5.45 -4.85 -26.95
C PHE A 383 6.84 -5.20 -27.49
N SER A 384 7.32 -4.42 -28.45
CA SER A 384 8.67 -4.53 -28.99
C SER A 384 9.51 -3.37 -28.44
N PRO A 385 10.51 -3.61 -27.57
CA PRO A 385 11.37 -2.56 -27.05
C PRO A 385 12.29 -1.96 -28.11
N HIS A 386 12.63 -2.73 -29.16
CA HIS A 386 13.38 -2.26 -30.33
C HIS A 386 12.66 -2.70 -31.63
N PRO A 387 12.87 -2.02 -32.78
CA PRO A 387 12.10 -2.21 -33.99
C PRO A 387 12.08 -3.61 -34.61
N ASP A 388 12.95 -4.52 -34.19
CA ASP A 388 13.12 -5.87 -34.72
C ASP A 388 12.85 -6.98 -33.70
N ASP A 389 12.72 -6.65 -32.41
CA ASP A 389 12.56 -7.63 -31.34
C ASP A 389 11.30 -8.48 -31.47
N ASP A 390 10.21 -7.92 -31.95
CA ASP A 390 8.95 -8.61 -32.19
C ASP A 390 9.09 -9.70 -33.26
N VAL A 391 9.82 -9.41 -34.34
CA VAL A 391 10.05 -10.38 -35.43
C VAL A 391 11.05 -11.46 -35.00
N ILE A 392 12.17 -11.07 -34.40
CA ILE A 392 13.24 -11.99 -34.00
C ILE A 392 12.77 -12.92 -32.87
N SER A 393 12.17 -12.36 -31.84
CA SER A 393 11.81 -13.11 -30.63
C SER A 393 10.43 -13.78 -30.69
N MET A 394 9.46 -13.17 -31.39
CA MET A 394 8.05 -13.59 -31.37
C MET A 394 7.42 -13.76 -32.76
N GLY A 395 8.16 -13.60 -33.87
CA GLY A 395 7.61 -13.62 -35.22
C GLY A 395 6.80 -14.90 -35.53
N GLY A 396 7.29 -16.05 -35.07
CA GLY A 396 6.56 -17.32 -35.17
C GLY A 396 5.25 -17.34 -34.39
N THR A 397 5.25 -16.74 -33.20
CA THR A 397 4.05 -16.62 -32.34
C THR A 397 3.05 -15.65 -32.94
N ILE A 398 3.49 -14.48 -33.39
CA ILE A 398 2.65 -13.47 -34.04
C ILE A 398 1.96 -14.06 -35.27
N ARG A 399 2.75 -14.71 -36.15
CA ARG A 399 2.20 -15.40 -37.34
C ARG A 399 1.15 -16.42 -36.96
N ARG A 400 1.38 -17.20 -35.90
CA ARG A 400 0.42 -18.19 -35.41
C ARG A 400 -0.86 -17.57 -34.92
N LEU A 401 -0.77 -16.48 -34.14
CA LEU A 401 -1.93 -15.74 -33.63
C LEU A 401 -2.78 -15.20 -34.80
N VAL A 402 -2.16 -14.59 -35.81
CA VAL A 402 -2.85 -14.09 -36.99
C VAL A 402 -3.50 -15.22 -37.76
N GLN A 403 -2.84 -16.36 -37.96
CA GLN A 403 -3.40 -17.55 -38.60
C GLN A 403 -4.61 -18.13 -37.86
N GLN A 404 -4.71 -17.87 -36.56
CA GLN A 404 -5.84 -18.28 -35.70
C GLN A 404 -6.94 -17.21 -35.60
N ASN A 405 -6.87 -16.17 -36.44
CA ASN A 405 -7.81 -15.05 -36.45
C ASN A 405 -7.85 -14.23 -35.14
N HIS A 406 -6.75 -14.14 -34.44
CA HIS A 406 -6.59 -13.18 -33.33
C HIS A 406 -6.29 -11.79 -33.90
N ASP A 407 -6.75 -10.76 -33.21
CA ASP A 407 -6.44 -9.35 -33.49
C ASP A 407 -5.14 -9.03 -32.72
N VAL A 408 -4.04 -8.88 -33.49
CA VAL A 408 -2.68 -8.73 -32.92
C VAL A 408 -2.11 -7.36 -33.21
#